data_f122b589e50bc99dfc3b8deed610043a
#
_entry.id   f122b589e50bc99dfc3b8deed610043a
#
_cell.length_a   1.000
_cell.length_b   1.000
_cell.length_c   1.000
_cell.angle_alpha   90.00
_cell.angle_beta   90.00
_cell.angle_gamma   90.00
#
_symmetry.space_group_name_H-M   'P 1'
#
loop_
_entity.id
_entity.type
_entity.pdbx_description
1 polymer ?
#
loop_
_entity_poly.entity_id
_entity_poly.type
_entity_poly.pdbx_seq_one_letter_code
_entity_poly.pdbx_strand_id
1 'polypeptide(L)'
;MGTATAIPVRSPLSSALAGTTAVLIGGSSGIGLAAGVLLRSVGARVVLVGRDPDRLKAAVSRVRGVDPAQDADDAVLDVVGDGGDERTLAEAFDRAGHVDHVLVTAGGMSGAGPVTGLSADDIRTTLESRLQSAFVAARASASRLPAGGSLTFTSGILVVRPLPGMTAPLSVTGAVETLTRALAVELAPARQRVNALRFGRIDTPLLRSLPGLDSDDAVAAAGSTAPLGRFGTAEEAAGSALFLMANNYITGQIITVDGGETLT
;
A
#
# COMPACT_ATOMS: atom_id res chain seq x y z
N MET A 1 1.74 23.56 -27.97
CA MET A 1 2.45 22.75 -26.98
C MET A 1 2.34 23.49 -25.64
N GLY A 2 1.45 23.03 -24.74
CA GLY A 2 1.35 23.61 -23.40
C GLY A 2 2.66 23.38 -22.67
N THR A 3 3.20 24.42 -22.03
CA THR A 3 4.37 24.29 -21.14
C THR A 3 4.02 23.36 -20.01
N ALA A 4 4.59 22.16 -20.03
CA ALA A 4 4.38 21.20 -18.95
C ALA A 4 4.84 21.83 -17.63
N THR A 5 3.94 21.94 -16.67
CA THR A 5 4.22 22.50 -15.35
C THR A 5 5.39 21.75 -14.70
N ALA A 6 6.42 22.47 -14.30
CA ALA A 6 7.58 21.85 -13.67
C ALA A 6 7.18 21.21 -12.34
N ILE A 7 7.60 19.97 -12.10
CA ILE A 7 7.44 19.36 -10.77
C ILE A 7 8.34 20.15 -9.81
N PRO A 8 7.79 20.70 -8.72
CA PRO A 8 8.62 21.41 -7.75
C PRO A 8 9.61 20.43 -7.11
N VAL A 9 10.87 20.85 -6.99
CA VAL A 9 11.85 20.13 -6.17
C VAL A 9 11.41 20.28 -4.71
N ARG A 10 11.00 19.16 -4.08
CA ARG A 10 10.58 19.12 -2.67
C ARG A 10 11.68 18.47 -1.83
N SER A 11 11.66 18.77 -0.53
CA SER A 11 12.47 18.00 0.42
C SER A 11 12.03 16.53 0.37
N PRO A 12 12.97 15.56 0.30
CA PRO A 12 12.63 14.14 0.34
C PRO A 12 12.29 13.64 1.76
N LEU A 13 12.17 14.53 2.73
CA LEU A 13 11.78 14.19 4.10
C LEU A 13 10.27 14.10 4.24
N SER A 14 9.80 13.26 5.13
CA SER A 14 8.36 13.06 5.39
C SER A 14 7.63 14.34 5.80
N SER A 15 8.31 15.31 6.42
CA SER A 15 7.75 16.64 6.73
C SER A 15 7.25 17.41 5.48
N ALA A 16 7.75 17.09 4.29
CA ALA A 16 7.27 17.68 3.04
C ALA A 16 5.88 17.15 2.62
N LEU A 17 5.31 16.19 3.35
CA LEU A 17 3.96 15.67 3.14
C LEU A 17 2.90 16.50 3.90
N ALA A 18 3.30 17.46 4.72
CA ALA A 18 2.35 18.36 5.39
C ALA A 18 1.45 19.07 4.35
N GLY A 19 0.14 19.08 4.61
CA GLY A 19 -0.87 19.67 3.72
C GLY A 19 -1.17 18.85 2.46
N THR A 20 -0.51 17.72 2.20
CA THR A 20 -0.88 16.80 1.12
C THR A 20 -2.05 15.91 1.53
N THR A 21 -2.73 15.30 0.56
CA THR A 21 -3.82 14.35 0.78
C THR A 21 -3.45 12.98 0.24
N ALA A 22 -3.57 11.95 1.07
CA ALA A 22 -3.32 10.56 0.70
C ALA A 22 -4.56 9.69 0.81
N VAL A 23 -4.87 8.91 -0.23
CA VAL A 23 -5.87 7.84 -0.21
C VAL A 23 -5.18 6.52 0.10
N LEU A 24 -5.62 5.84 1.17
CA LEU A 24 -5.04 4.61 1.68
C LEU A 24 -6.00 3.44 1.47
N ILE A 25 -5.81 2.71 0.36
CA ILE A 25 -6.60 1.54 0.00
C ILE A 25 -6.10 0.35 0.81
N GLY A 26 -6.90 -0.07 1.81
CA GLY A 26 -6.49 -0.99 2.87
C GLY A 26 -6.04 -0.25 4.14
N GLY A 27 -6.52 0.98 4.35
CA GLY A 27 -6.17 1.85 5.49
C GLY A 27 -6.69 1.43 6.85
N SER A 28 -7.50 0.36 6.95
CA SER A 28 -8.13 -0.05 8.21
C SER A 28 -7.28 -0.93 9.12
N SER A 29 -6.11 -1.40 8.67
CA SER A 29 -5.23 -2.27 9.47
C SER A 29 -3.80 -2.31 8.95
N GLY A 30 -2.89 -2.91 9.73
CA GLY A 30 -1.51 -3.20 9.33
C GLY A 30 -0.78 -1.98 8.77
N ILE A 31 -0.08 -2.18 7.65
CA ILE A 31 0.76 -1.15 7.02
C ILE A 31 -0.05 0.08 6.60
N GLY A 32 -1.28 -0.13 6.06
CA GLY A 32 -2.12 0.99 5.64
C GLY A 32 -2.56 1.88 6.80
N LEU A 33 -2.93 1.28 7.94
CA LEU A 33 -3.25 2.03 9.16
C LEU A 33 -2.03 2.76 9.72
N ALA A 34 -0.88 2.08 9.77
CA ALA A 34 0.36 2.70 10.21
C ALA A 34 0.75 3.89 9.32
N ALA A 35 0.56 3.76 7.99
CA ALA A 35 0.77 4.89 7.07
C ALA A 35 -0.17 6.06 7.36
N GLY A 36 -1.45 5.79 7.68
CA GLY A 36 -2.40 6.82 8.09
C GLY A 36 -1.96 7.56 9.34
N VAL A 37 -1.50 6.84 10.36
CA VAL A 37 -0.96 7.40 11.60
C VAL A 37 0.27 8.27 11.31
N LEU A 38 1.24 7.78 10.56
CA LEU A 38 2.45 8.55 10.22
C LEU A 38 2.16 9.77 9.35
N LEU A 39 1.25 9.66 8.38
CA LEU A 39 0.84 10.80 7.55
C LEU A 39 0.19 11.90 8.39
N ARG A 40 -0.69 11.53 9.32
CA ARG A 40 -1.29 12.52 10.24
C ARG A 40 -0.24 13.17 11.14
N SER A 41 0.72 12.42 11.65
CA SER A 41 1.78 12.99 12.50
C SER A 41 2.65 14.05 11.82
N VAL A 42 2.66 14.08 10.48
CA VAL A 42 3.36 15.09 9.68
C VAL A 42 2.40 16.12 9.04
N GLY A 43 1.12 16.14 9.44
CA GLY A 43 0.15 17.14 8.99
C GLY A 43 -0.48 16.87 7.62
N ALA A 44 -0.45 15.63 7.12
CA ALA A 44 -1.16 15.26 5.89
C ALA A 44 -2.64 14.96 6.18
N ARG A 45 -3.51 15.14 5.19
CA ARG A 45 -4.89 14.64 5.18
C ARG A 45 -4.91 13.20 4.68
N VAL A 46 -5.80 12.37 5.21
CA VAL A 46 -5.90 10.97 4.80
C VAL A 46 -7.34 10.54 4.55
N VAL A 47 -7.55 9.71 3.55
CA VAL A 47 -8.80 8.99 3.29
C VAL A 47 -8.52 7.51 3.45
N LEU A 48 -9.14 6.88 4.44
CA LEU A 48 -9.01 5.45 4.70
C LEU A 48 -10.09 4.68 3.95
N VAL A 49 -9.69 3.71 3.13
CA VAL A 49 -10.62 2.80 2.44
C VAL A 49 -10.49 1.40 3.03
N GLY A 50 -11.61 0.79 3.40
CA GLY A 50 -11.63 -0.55 3.99
C GLY A 50 -13.01 -1.21 3.94
N ARG A 51 -13.06 -2.55 3.88
CA ARG A 51 -14.31 -3.32 3.70
C ARG A 51 -15.13 -3.47 4.99
N ASP A 52 -14.46 -3.52 6.10
CA ASP A 52 -15.08 -3.77 7.42
C ASP A 52 -15.36 -2.42 8.09
N PRO A 53 -16.63 -2.04 8.31
CA PRO A 53 -17.00 -0.74 8.83
C PRO A 53 -16.54 -0.52 10.27
N ASP A 54 -16.57 -1.55 11.11
CA ASP A 54 -16.20 -1.41 12.53
C ASP A 54 -14.69 -1.23 12.68
N ARG A 55 -13.91 -2.02 11.92
CA ARG A 55 -12.46 -1.89 11.86
C ARG A 55 -12.04 -0.54 11.28
N LEU A 56 -12.74 -0.08 10.25
CA LEU A 56 -12.47 1.22 9.65
C LEU A 56 -12.76 2.36 10.62
N LYS A 57 -13.87 2.30 11.35
CA LYS A 57 -14.21 3.27 12.41
C LYS A 57 -13.16 3.32 13.51
N ALA A 58 -12.65 2.16 13.96
CA ALA A 58 -11.57 2.11 14.94
C ALA A 58 -10.27 2.71 14.38
N ALA A 59 -9.96 2.45 13.10
CA ALA A 59 -8.82 3.02 12.41
C ALA A 59 -8.90 4.55 12.33
N VAL A 60 -10.06 5.10 11.94
CA VAL A 60 -10.33 6.55 11.92
C VAL A 60 -10.08 7.17 13.30
N SER A 61 -10.62 6.57 14.35
CA SER A 61 -10.42 7.06 15.72
C SER A 61 -8.94 7.08 16.11
N ARG A 62 -8.18 6.04 15.76
CA ARG A 62 -6.74 5.96 16.03
C ARG A 62 -5.96 7.02 15.27
N VAL A 63 -6.28 7.24 13.99
CA VAL A 63 -5.59 8.22 13.14
C VAL A 63 -5.91 9.65 13.56
N ARG A 64 -7.16 9.96 13.94
CA ARG A 64 -7.55 11.27 14.50
C ARG A 64 -6.86 11.57 15.82
N GLY A 65 -6.67 10.58 16.66
CA GLY A 65 -6.01 10.72 17.96
C GLY A 65 -4.54 11.11 17.92
N VAL A 66 -3.90 11.13 16.73
CA VAL A 66 -2.47 11.46 16.58
C VAL A 66 -2.20 12.96 16.81
N ASP A 67 -3.09 13.83 16.33
CA ASP A 67 -2.98 15.28 16.51
C ASP A 67 -4.36 15.90 16.64
N PRO A 68 -4.95 15.85 17.85
CA PRO A 68 -6.28 16.41 18.11
C PRO A 68 -6.38 17.93 17.91
N ALA A 69 -5.25 18.65 18.02
CA ALA A 69 -5.24 20.10 17.86
C ALA A 69 -5.36 20.56 16.41
N GLN A 70 -5.04 19.68 15.45
CA GLN A 70 -5.19 19.90 14.00
C GLN A 70 -6.34 19.07 13.39
N ASP A 71 -7.26 18.60 14.23
CA ASP A 71 -8.41 17.81 13.77
C ASP A 71 -9.49 18.74 13.18
N ALA A 72 -9.19 19.26 11.97
CA ALA A 72 -10.26 19.75 11.12
C ALA A 72 -11.14 18.54 10.73
N ASP A 73 -12.46 18.71 10.73
CA ASP A 73 -13.44 17.64 10.47
C ASP A 73 -13.16 16.82 9.19
N ASP A 74 -12.38 17.37 8.28
CA ASP A 74 -12.01 16.76 6.99
C ASP A 74 -10.56 16.21 6.93
N ALA A 75 -9.80 16.27 8.04
CA ALA A 75 -8.40 15.82 8.06
C ALA A 75 -8.27 14.29 7.96
N VAL A 76 -9.26 13.54 8.43
CA VAL A 76 -9.35 12.08 8.35
C VAL A 76 -10.73 11.69 7.87
N LEU A 77 -10.81 11.21 6.65
CA LEU A 77 -12.02 10.71 6.02
C LEU A 77 -11.96 9.19 5.89
N ASP A 78 -13.10 8.56 5.70
CA ASP A 78 -13.20 7.12 5.48
C ASP A 78 -14.24 6.78 4.41
N VAL A 79 -14.02 5.67 3.71
CA VAL A 79 -14.97 5.08 2.77
C VAL A 79 -15.03 3.58 3.01
N VAL A 80 -16.22 3.09 3.36
CA VAL A 80 -16.46 1.65 3.52
C VAL A 80 -16.70 1.05 2.14
N GLY A 81 -15.84 0.11 1.73
CA GLY A 81 -16.00 -0.58 0.46
C GLY A 81 -14.77 -1.39 0.06
N ASP A 82 -14.89 -2.10 -1.05
CA ASP A 82 -13.78 -2.85 -1.63
C ASP A 82 -12.91 -1.93 -2.49
N GLY A 83 -11.60 -1.93 -2.24
CA GLY A 83 -10.63 -1.19 -3.04
C GLY A 83 -10.48 -1.67 -4.49
N GLY A 84 -11.08 -2.80 -4.85
CA GLY A 84 -11.22 -3.28 -6.22
C GLY A 84 -12.52 -2.85 -6.90
N ASP A 85 -13.39 -2.12 -6.22
CA ASP A 85 -14.61 -1.56 -6.79
C ASP A 85 -14.42 -0.11 -7.23
N GLU A 86 -14.73 0.18 -8.50
CA GLU A 86 -14.59 1.51 -9.09
C GLU A 86 -15.44 2.57 -8.37
N ARG A 87 -16.64 2.21 -7.87
CA ARG A 87 -17.54 3.14 -7.17
C ARG A 87 -16.95 3.54 -5.83
N THR A 88 -16.41 2.57 -5.08
CA THR A 88 -15.74 2.82 -3.81
C THR A 88 -14.57 3.79 -3.99
N LEU A 89 -13.74 3.59 -5.03
CA LEU A 89 -12.61 4.49 -5.28
C LEU A 89 -13.08 5.85 -5.79
N ALA A 90 -14.09 5.92 -6.65
CA ALA A 90 -14.66 7.19 -7.08
C ALA A 90 -15.16 8.02 -5.88
N GLU A 91 -15.90 7.39 -4.94
CA GLU A 91 -16.35 8.05 -3.70
C GLU A 91 -15.15 8.53 -2.86
N ALA A 92 -14.12 7.70 -2.70
CA ALA A 92 -12.94 8.08 -1.92
C ALA A 92 -12.23 9.30 -2.49
N PHE A 93 -12.06 9.35 -3.81
CA PHE A 93 -11.44 10.49 -4.49
C PHE A 93 -12.34 11.74 -4.48
N ASP A 94 -13.66 11.59 -4.64
CA ASP A 94 -14.61 12.71 -4.62
C ASP A 94 -14.68 13.33 -3.22
N ARG A 95 -14.70 12.52 -2.16
CA ARG A 95 -14.66 13.00 -0.77
C ARG A 95 -13.33 13.65 -0.42
N ALA A 96 -12.23 13.14 -0.97
CA ALA A 96 -10.91 13.76 -0.82
C ALA A 96 -10.82 15.14 -1.45
N GLY A 97 -11.50 15.35 -2.57
CA GLY A 97 -11.44 16.56 -3.41
C GLY A 97 -10.13 16.64 -4.18
N HIS A 98 -9.00 16.84 -3.48
CA HIS A 98 -7.66 16.80 -4.03
C HIS A 98 -6.88 15.61 -3.47
N VAL A 99 -6.14 14.90 -4.32
CA VAL A 99 -5.34 13.73 -3.92
C VAL A 99 -3.94 13.86 -4.49
N ASP A 100 -2.92 13.83 -3.63
CA ASP A 100 -1.51 13.85 -4.01
C ASP A 100 -0.91 12.45 -4.08
N HIS A 101 -1.36 11.55 -3.20
CA HIS A 101 -0.77 10.24 -3.05
C HIS A 101 -1.81 9.15 -2.88
N VAL A 102 -1.55 7.99 -3.49
CA VAL A 102 -2.35 6.78 -3.30
C VAL A 102 -1.44 5.64 -2.85
N LEU A 103 -1.81 4.96 -1.77
CA LEU A 103 -1.14 3.76 -1.29
C LEU A 103 -2.11 2.58 -1.33
N VAL A 104 -1.71 1.51 -2.00
CA VAL A 104 -2.48 0.27 -2.12
C VAL A 104 -1.84 -0.81 -1.27
N THR A 105 -2.42 -1.09 -0.11
CA THR A 105 -2.02 -2.19 0.78
C THR A 105 -3.05 -3.31 0.82
N ALA A 106 -4.23 -3.07 0.24
CA ALA A 106 -5.27 -4.09 0.10
C ALA A 106 -4.79 -5.24 -0.80
N GLY A 107 -5.03 -6.45 -0.36
CA GLY A 107 -4.71 -7.65 -1.09
C GLY A 107 -4.46 -8.81 -0.12
N GLY A 108 -5.07 -9.96 -0.41
CA GLY A 108 -4.87 -11.20 0.32
C GLY A 108 -3.90 -12.14 -0.38
N MET A 109 -3.67 -13.31 0.22
CA MET A 109 -2.93 -14.43 -0.36
C MET A 109 -3.92 -15.55 -0.77
N SER A 110 -4.97 -15.20 -1.52
CA SER A 110 -5.95 -16.17 -2.02
C SER A 110 -5.28 -17.13 -3.01
N GLY A 111 -5.82 -18.35 -3.14
CA GLY A 111 -5.34 -19.33 -4.12
C GLY A 111 -4.01 -20.01 -3.74
N ALA A 112 -3.63 -20.03 -2.45
CA ALA A 112 -2.52 -20.84 -1.99
C ALA A 112 -2.87 -22.34 -2.06
N GLY A 113 -1.96 -23.14 -2.62
CA GLY A 113 -2.10 -24.57 -2.79
C GLY A 113 -1.23 -25.13 -3.92
N PRO A 114 -1.08 -26.46 -3.99
CA PRO A 114 -0.37 -27.10 -5.10
C PRO A 114 -1.02 -26.77 -6.44
N VAL A 115 -0.22 -26.45 -7.48
CA VAL A 115 -0.73 -26.09 -8.81
C VAL A 115 -1.69 -27.13 -9.40
N THR A 116 -1.47 -28.40 -9.09
CA THR A 116 -2.33 -29.51 -9.54
C THR A 116 -3.69 -29.54 -8.87
N GLY A 117 -3.87 -28.86 -7.75
CA GLY A 117 -5.13 -28.77 -6.99
C GLY A 117 -5.89 -27.46 -7.20
N LEU A 118 -5.32 -26.48 -7.92
CA LEU A 118 -5.98 -25.20 -8.17
C LEU A 118 -7.10 -25.34 -9.21
N SER A 119 -8.29 -24.96 -8.84
CA SER A 119 -9.40 -24.84 -9.78
C SER A 119 -9.29 -23.56 -10.62
N ALA A 120 -10.04 -23.50 -11.73
CA ALA A 120 -10.15 -22.29 -12.52
C ALA A 120 -10.76 -21.11 -11.71
N ASP A 121 -11.61 -21.41 -10.74
CA ASP A 121 -12.22 -20.41 -9.86
C ASP A 121 -11.22 -19.86 -8.84
N ASP A 122 -10.36 -20.70 -8.28
CA ASP A 122 -9.28 -20.25 -7.40
C ASP A 122 -8.33 -19.28 -8.13
N ILE A 123 -7.95 -19.64 -9.36
CA ILE A 123 -7.11 -18.79 -10.21
C ILE A 123 -7.80 -17.45 -10.51
N ARG A 124 -9.08 -17.49 -10.90
CA ARG A 124 -9.86 -16.28 -11.20
C ARG A 124 -9.96 -15.38 -9.97
N THR A 125 -10.36 -15.93 -8.81
CA THR A 125 -10.46 -15.20 -7.55
C THR A 125 -9.13 -14.55 -7.17
N THR A 126 -8.02 -15.26 -7.38
CA THR A 126 -6.69 -14.70 -7.11
C THR A 126 -6.37 -13.52 -8.01
N LEU A 127 -6.66 -13.61 -9.31
CA LEU A 127 -6.47 -12.52 -10.28
C LEU A 127 -7.33 -11.30 -9.93
N GLU A 128 -8.61 -11.51 -9.62
CA GLU A 128 -9.55 -10.45 -9.27
C GLU A 128 -9.16 -9.75 -7.97
N SER A 129 -8.80 -10.51 -6.95
CA SER A 129 -8.52 -9.95 -5.62
C SER A 129 -7.31 -9.02 -5.55
N ARG A 130 -6.37 -9.13 -6.47
CA ARG A 130 -5.13 -8.35 -6.41
C ARG A 130 -4.81 -7.61 -7.70
N LEU A 131 -4.78 -8.30 -8.84
CA LEU A 131 -4.36 -7.67 -10.10
C LEU A 131 -5.44 -6.74 -10.63
N GLN A 132 -6.70 -7.18 -10.66
CA GLN A 132 -7.81 -6.32 -11.06
C GLN A 132 -7.93 -5.11 -10.12
N SER A 133 -7.84 -5.30 -8.81
CA SER A 133 -7.86 -4.20 -7.84
C SER A 133 -6.71 -3.20 -8.07
N ALA A 134 -5.51 -3.69 -8.46
CA ALA A 134 -4.41 -2.80 -8.82
C ALA A 134 -4.70 -1.98 -10.08
N PHE A 135 -5.34 -2.56 -11.11
CA PHE A 135 -5.78 -1.81 -12.29
C PHE A 135 -6.86 -0.78 -11.97
N VAL A 136 -7.83 -1.13 -11.13
CA VAL A 136 -8.88 -0.19 -10.69
C VAL A 136 -8.27 0.99 -9.95
N ALA A 137 -7.34 0.73 -9.01
CA ALA A 137 -6.61 1.78 -8.31
C ALA A 137 -5.76 2.64 -9.26
N ALA A 138 -5.08 2.02 -10.25
CA ALA A 138 -4.30 2.75 -11.25
C ALA A 138 -5.17 3.68 -12.11
N ARG A 139 -6.31 3.21 -12.61
CA ARG A 139 -7.25 4.02 -13.42
C ARG A 139 -7.81 5.19 -12.64
N ALA A 140 -8.26 4.95 -11.40
CA ALA A 140 -8.75 6.00 -10.52
C ALA A 140 -7.67 7.05 -10.23
N SER A 141 -6.43 6.62 -9.97
CA SER A 141 -5.30 7.49 -9.67
C SER A 141 -4.86 8.31 -10.87
N ALA A 142 -4.71 7.68 -12.05
CA ALA A 142 -4.20 8.32 -13.26
C ALA A 142 -5.02 9.55 -13.69
N SER A 143 -6.34 9.53 -13.46
CA SER A 143 -7.24 10.62 -13.79
C SER A 143 -7.30 11.75 -12.75
N ARG A 144 -6.77 11.53 -11.55
CA ARG A 144 -6.96 12.42 -10.38
C ARG A 144 -5.67 12.96 -9.78
N LEU A 145 -4.55 12.23 -9.92
CA LEU A 145 -3.28 12.67 -9.38
C LEU A 145 -2.72 13.87 -10.17
N PRO A 146 -2.21 14.89 -9.47
CA PRO A 146 -1.51 16.01 -10.09
C PRO A 146 -0.10 15.61 -10.58
N ALA A 147 0.56 16.53 -11.28
CA ALA A 147 1.99 16.41 -11.55
C ALA A 147 2.77 16.35 -10.22
N GLY A 148 3.65 15.36 -10.10
CA GLY A 148 4.37 15.05 -8.85
C GLY A 148 3.61 14.10 -7.91
N GLY A 149 2.35 13.84 -8.18
CA GLY A 149 1.56 12.86 -7.43
C GLY A 149 2.12 11.45 -7.54
N SER A 150 1.76 10.55 -6.61
CA SER A 150 2.29 9.19 -6.60
C SER A 150 1.25 8.13 -6.31
N LEU A 151 1.40 7.00 -7.01
CA LEU A 151 0.73 5.74 -6.73
C LEU A 151 1.78 4.73 -6.24
N THR A 152 1.57 4.15 -5.07
CA THR A 152 2.46 3.14 -4.50
C THR A 152 1.69 1.85 -4.26
N PHE A 153 2.15 0.77 -4.87
CA PHE A 153 1.65 -0.58 -4.64
C PHE A 153 2.47 -1.30 -3.57
N THR A 154 1.92 -2.40 -3.04
CA THR A 154 2.66 -3.33 -2.18
C THR A 154 2.84 -4.68 -2.87
N SER A 155 4.00 -5.26 -2.67
CA SER A 155 4.42 -6.60 -3.09
C SER A 155 5.04 -7.34 -1.90
N GLY A 156 5.53 -8.54 -2.11
CA GLY A 156 6.19 -9.34 -1.07
C GLY A 156 7.41 -10.09 -1.60
N ILE A 157 8.36 -10.37 -0.70
CA ILE A 157 9.64 -11.03 -1.07
C ILE A 157 9.46 -12.42 -1.68
N LEU A 158 8.32 -13.07 -1.46
CA LEU A 158 8.05 -14.38 -2.05
C LEU A 158 8.03 -14.35 -3.59
N VAL A 159 7.90 -13.19 -4.22
CA VAL A 159 8.07 -13.04 -5.68
C VAL A 159 9.49 -13.42 -6.12
N VAL A 160 10.50 -13.13 -5.31
CA VAL A 160 11.92 -13.44 -5.58
C VAL A 160 12.45 -14.63 -4.76
N ARG A 161 11.75 -15.02 -3.71
CA ARG A 161 12.02 -16.19 -2.86
C ARG A 161 10.77 -17.08 -2.76
N PRO A 162 10.35 -17.74 -3.85
CA PRO A 162 9.10 -18.47 -3.91
C PRO A 162 9.07 -19.66 -2.94
N LEU A 163 7.88 -19.93 -2.42
CA LEU A 163 7.59 -21.11 -1.60
C LEU A 163 6.64 -22.06 -2.34
N PRO A 164 6.73 -23.37 -2.08
CA PRO A 164 5.76 -24.34 -2.61
C PRO A 164 4.32 -23.95 -2.25
N GLY A 165 3.39 -24.20 -3.15
CA GLY A 165 1.97 -23.88 -2.97
C GLY A 165 1.61 -22.40 -3.13
N MET A 166 2.55 -21.55 -3.54
CA MET A 166 2.31 -20.11 -3.70
C MET A 166 2.24 -19.66 -5.17
N THR A 167 2.09 -20.58 -6.12
CA THR A 167 2.15 -20.28 -7.55
C THR A 167 1.16 -19.20 -7.97
N ALA A 168 -0.11 -19.33 -7.66
CA ALA A 168 -1.13 -18.36 -8.07
C ALA A 168 -0.94 -17.00 -7.34
N PRO A 169 -0.83 -16.91 -6.00
CA PRO A 169 -0.58 -15.66 -5.32
C PRO A 169 0.68 -14.91 -5.79
N LEU A 170 1.76 -15.64 -6.07
CA LEU A 170 3.01 -15.01 -6.50
C LEU A 170 2.95 -14.53 -7.95
N SER A 171 2.23 -15.24 -8.82
CA SER A 171 2.03 -14.80 -10.20
C SER A 171 1.35 -13.43 -10.26
N VAL A 172 0.28 -13.24 -9.49
CA VAL A 172 -0.42 -11.93 -9.47
C VAL A 172 0.37 -10.86 -8.73
N THR A 173 1.12 -11.22 -7.69
CA THR A 173 1.98 -10.27 -6.98
C THR A 173 3.13 -9.80 -7.88
N GLY A 174 3.74 -10.71 -8.64
CA GLY A 174 4.75 -10.38 -9.65
C GLY A 174 4.18 -9.54 -10.80
N ALA A 175 2.93 -9.82 -11.21
CA ALA A 175 2.24 -9.00 -12.20
C ALA A 175 2.06 -7.54 -11.74
N VAL A 176 1.78 -7.29 -10.45
CA VAL A 176 1.71 -5.92 -9.89
C VAL A 176 3.07 -5.21 -10.00
N GLU A 177 4.19 -5.89 -9.81
CA GLU A 177 5.51 -5.30 -10.02
C GLU A 177 5.76 -4.91 -11.48
N THR A 178 5.33 -5.76 -12.42
CA THR A 178 5.42 -5.45 -13.86
C THR A 178 4.49 -4.30 -14.22
N LEU A 179 3.25 -4.31 -13.71
CA LEU A 179 2.29 -3.22 -13.87
C LEU A 179 2.85 -1.89 -13.35
N THR A 180 3.54 -1.90 -12.21
CA THR A 180 4.20 -0.72 -11.63
C THR A 180 5.16 -0.06 -12.64
N ARG A 181 6.01 -0.85 -13.30
CA ARG A 181 6.97 -0.34 -14.30
C ARG A 181 6.28 0.18 -15.54
N ALA A 182 5.26 -0.54 -16.03
CA ALA A 182 4.50 -0.14 -17.20
C ALA A 182 3.78 1.20 -16.96
N LEU A 183 3.08 1.33 -15.82
CA LEU A 183 2.39 2.56 -15.44
C LEU A 183 3.36 3.73 -15.22
N ALA A 184 4.55 3.49 -14.67
CA ALA A 184 5.55 4.55 -14.49
C ALA A 184 5.95 5.17 -15.83
N VAL A 185 6.05 4.37 -16.90
CA VAL A 185 6.33 4.86 -18.26
C VAL A 185 5.11 5.53 -18.87
N GLU A 186 3.92 4.92 -18.75
CA GLU A 186 2.68 5.42 -19.32
C GLU A 186 2.25 6.76 -18.71
N LEU A 187 2.43 6.94 -17.40
CA LEU A 187 2.02 8.14 -16.67
C LEU A 187 3.12 9.21 -16.57
N ALA A 188 4.34 8.93 -17.06
CA ALA A 188 5.44 9.89 -17.09
C ALA A 188 5.12 11.21 -17.84
N PRO A 189 4.38 11.23 -18.96
CA PRO A 189 3.99 12.48 -19.61
C PRO A 189 3.13 13.39 -18.72
N ALA A 190 2.31 12.82 -17.83
CA ALA A 190 1.55 13.54 -16.80
C ALA A 190 2.39 13.86 -15.56
N ARG A 191 3.67 13.43 -15.53
CA ARG A 191 4.58 13.58 -14.40
C ARG A 191 4.08 12.94 -13.10
N GLN A 192 3.27 11.90 -13.23
CA GLN A 192 2.85 11.07 -12.10
C GLN A 192 3.85 9.96 -11.89
N ARG A 193 4.04 9.55 -10.64
CA ARG A 193 5.02 8.53 -10.25
C ARG A 193 4.34 7.25 -9.81
N VAL A 194 4.87 6.11 -10.19
CA VAL A 194 4.35 4.81 -9.78
C VAL A 194 5.49 3.95 -9.28
N ASN A 195 5.36 3.42 -8.06
CA ASN A 195 6.36 2.56 -7.45
C ASN A 195 5.69 1.39 -6.73
N ALA A 196 6.47 0.40 -6.33
CA ALA A 196 6.03 -0.67 -5.44
C ALA A 196 7.03 -0.88 -4.29
N LEU A 197 6.50 -1.32 -3.16
CA LEU A 197 7.26 -1.75 -2.00
C LEU A 197 7.15 -3.28 -1.88
N ARG A 198 8.28 -3.97 -1.95
CA ARG A 198 8.37 -5.40 -1.73
C ARG A 198 8.76 -5.65 -0.29
N PHE A 199 7.80 -6.08 0.50
CA PHE A 199 8.02 -6.31 1.93
C PHE A 199 8.48 -7.74 2.23
N GLY A 200 9.37 -7.85 3.21
CA GLY A 200 9.61 -9.08 3.94
C GLY A 200 8.44 -9.42 4.87
N ARG A 201 8.71 -10.19 5.89
CA ARG A 201 7.72 -10.49 6.92
C ARG A 201 7.57 -9.29 7.85
N ILE A 202 6.39 -8.68 7.80
CA ILE A 202 6.01 -7.52 8.62
C ILE A 202 4.98 -7.97 9.66
N ASP A 203 5.21 -7.70 10.92
CA ASP A 203 4.28 -8.01 12.01
C ASP A 203 3.01 -7.17 11.86
N THR A 204 1.99 -7.81 11.35
CA THR A 204 0.68 -7.23 11.04
C THR A 204 -0.41 -8.26 11.33
N PRO A 205 -1.68 -7.86 11.43
CA PRO A 205 -2.77 -8.82 11.56
C PRO A 205 -2.79 -9.89 10.46
N LEU A 206 -2.34 -9.57 9.25
CA LEU A 206 -2.22 -10.53 8.16
C LEU A 206 -1.16 -11.61 8.46
N LEU A 207 0.02 -11.22 8.94
CA LEU A 207 1.06 -12.17 9.32
C LEU A 207 0.58 -13.03 10.50
N ARG A 208 -0.03 -12.42 11.50
CA ARG A 208 -0.53 -13.10 12.71
C ARG A 208 -1.74 -14.02 12.45
N SER A 209 -2.38 -13.90 11.29
CA SER A 209 -3.43 -14.85 10.85
C SER A 209 -2.88 -16.15 10.26
N LEU A 210 -1.56 -16.24 10.04
CA LEU A 210 -0.92 -17.46 9.55
C LEU A 210 -0.76 -18.48 10.71
N PRO A 211 -0.88 -19.77 10.43
CA PRO A 211 -0.69 -20.80 11.43
C PRO A 211 0.65 -20.68 12.17
N GLY A 212 0.61 -20.70 13.49
CA GLY A 212 1.80 -20.66 14.33
C GLY A 212 2.45 -19.28 14.51
N LEU A 213 1.74 -18.20 14.14
CA LEU A 213 2.19 -16.81 14.34
C LEU A 213 1.15 -15.95 15.11
N ASP A 214 0.36 -16.57 15.97
CA ASP A 214 -0.76 -15.96 16.68
C ASP A 214 -0.38 -15.36 18.06
N SER A 215 0.87 -15.54 18.50
CA SER A 215 1.37 -14.99 19.75
C SER A 215 2.67 -14.20 19.58
N ASP A 216 2.99 -13.32 20.54
CA ASP A 216 4.22 -12.53 20.51
C ASP A 216 5.46 -13.41 20.56
N ASP A 217 5.44 -14.47 21.38
CA ASP A 217 6.55 -15.43 21.46
C ASP A 217 6.77 -16.18 20.15
N ALA A 218 5.69 -16.58 19.48
CA ALA A 218 5.76 -17.27 18.19
C ALA A 218 6.31 -16.34 17.09
N VAL A 219 5.86 -15.08 17.07
CA VAL A 219 6.36 -14.06 16.13
C VAL A 219 7.84 -13.77 16.42
N ALA A 220 8.25 -13.61 17.68
CA ALA A 220 9.64 -13.38 18.06
C ALA A 220 10.53 -14.57 17.69
N ALA A 221 10.09 -15.81 17.99
CA ALA A 221 10.82 -17.01 17.64
C ALA A 221 11.00 -17.17 16.12
N ALA A 222 9.94 -16.98 15.35
CA ALA A 222 10.01 -17.04 13.90
C ALA A 222 10.87 -15.89 13.30
N GLY A 223 10.78 -14.69 13.87
CA GLY A 223 11.54 -13.52 13.44
C GLY A 223 13.03 -13.66 13.73
N SER A 224 13.42 -14.41 14.76
CA SER A 224 14.84 -14.60 15.14
C SER A 224 15.70 -15.22 14.02
N THR A 225 15.07 -15.88 13.05
CA THR A 225 15.75 -16.45 11.87
C THR A 225 16.05 -15.45 10.78
N ALA A 226 15.44 -14.25 10.80
CA ALA A 226 15.73 -13.19 9.85
C ALA A 226 17.11 -12.56 10.14
N PRO A 227 17.82 -12.01 9.13
CA PRO A 227 19.14 -11.41 9.34
C PRO A 227 19.18 -10.31 10.42
N LEU A 228 18.12 -9.51 10.56
CA LEU A 228 18.01 -8.53 11.63
C LEU A 228 17.43 -9.08 12.93
N GLY A 229 17.23 -10.40 13.05
CA GLY A 229 16.78 -11.09 14.27
C GLY A 229 15.32 -10.84 14.64
N ARG A 230 14.54 -10.22 13.77
CA ARG A 230 13.11 -9.94 13.98
C ARG A 230 12.38 -9.68 12.67
N PHE A 231 11.07 -9.74 12.70
CA PHE A 231 10.24 -9.20 11.61
C PHE A 231 10.21 -7.66 11.67
N GLY A 232 9.89 -7.04 10.53
CA GLY A 232 9.64 -5.60 10.47
C GLY A 232 8.34 -5.22 11.16
N THR A 233 8.22 -3.96 11.58
CA THR A 233 6.96 -3.43 12.11
C THR A 233 6.12 -2.79 11.00
N ALA A 234 4.82 -2.61 11.25
CA ALA A 234 3.94 -1.92 10.32
C ALA A 234 4.38 -0.45 10.11
N GLU A 235 4.94 0.18 11.14
CA GLU A 235 5.45 1.55 11.09
C GLU A 235 6.71 1.66 10.24
N GLU A 236 7.65 0.72 10.35
CA GLU A 236 8.86 0.67 9.50
C GLU A 236 8.48 0.49 8.03
N ALA A 237 7.53 -0.41 7.75
CA ALA A 237 6.99 -0.61 6.41
C ALA A 237 6.30 0.66 5.88
N ALA A 238 5.46 1.30 6.70
CA ALA A 238 4.77 2.54 6.35
C ALA A 238 5.73 3.70 6.11
N GLY A 239 6.81 3.81 6.89
CA GLY A 239 7.85 4.83 6.69
C GLY A 239 8.46 4.78 5.29
N SER A 240 8.63 3.59 4.71
CA SER A 240 9.11 3.45 3.33
C SER A 240 8.08 3.95 2.29
N ALA A 241 6.78 3.83 2.57
CA ALA A 241 5.75 4.41 1.72
C ALA A 241 5.78 5.94 1.76
N LEU A 242 5.93 6.54 2.95
CA LEU A 242 6.09 7.99 3.08
C LEU A 242 7.34 8.49 2.36
N PHE A 243 8.45 7.74 2.41
CA PHE A 243 9.65 8.07 1.65
C PHE A 243 9.38 8.13 0.14
N LEU A 244 8.65 7.17 -0.44
CA LEU A 244 8.26 7.18 -1.84
C LEU A 244 7.29 8.31 -2.20
N MET A 245 6.40 8.68 -1.28
CA MET A 245 5.52 9.83 -1.46
C MET A 245 6.31 11.14 -1.49
N ALA A 246 7.22 11.34 -0.54
CA ALA A 246 8.00 12.57 -0.40
C ALA A 246 9.07 12.74 -1.50
N ASN A 247 9.68 11.66 -1.97
CA ASN A 247 10.77 11.74 -2.94
C ASN A 247 10.26 11.81 -4.39
N ASN A 248 10.27 13.00 -4.97
CA ASN A 248 9.74 13.27 -6.31
C ASN A 248 10.63 12.77 -7.47
N TYR A 249 11.76 12.13 -7.19
CA TYR A 249 12.69 11.64 -8.23
C TYR A 249 12.71 10.11 -8.34
N ILE A 250 11.79 9.41 -7.67
CA ILE A 250 11.68 7.94 -7.72
C ILE A 250 10.39 7.55 -8.44
N THR A 251 10.52 6.83 -9.56
CA THR A 251 9.41 6.21 -10.30
C THR A 251 9.86 4.91 -10.96
N GLY A 252 8.94 3.97 -11.15
CA GLY A 252 9.17 2.66 -11.78
C GLY A 252 9.97 1.69 -10.90
N GLN A 253 10.19 2.01 -9.62
CA GLN A 253 11.03 1.20 -8.74
C GLN A 253 10.21 0.20 -7.92
N ILE A 254 10.84 -0.96 -7.69
CA ILE A 254 10.40 -1.95 -6.72
C ILE A 254 11.42 -1.95 -5.59
N ILE A 255 11.10 -1.26 -4.50
CA ILE A 255 12.03 -1.15 -3.36
C ILE A 255 11.74 -2.28 -2.38
N THR A 256 12.77 -3.07 -2.08
CA THR A 256 12.69 -4.15 -1.10
C THR A 256 12.96 -3.62 0.30
N VAL A 257 12.08 -3.97 1.24
CA VAL A 257 12.15 -3.60 2.67
C VAL A 257 11.86 -4.87 3.47
N ASP A 258 12.90 -5.63 3.80
CA ASP A 258 12.76 -7.01 4.25
C ASP A 258 13.73 -7.43 5.36
N GLY A 259 14.47 -6.50 5.96
CA GLY A 259 15.46 -6.84 6.98
C GLY A 259 16.57 -7.78 6.51
N GLY A 260 16.78 -7.89 5.19
CA GLY A 260 17.79 -8.75 4.59
C GLY A 260 17.30 -10.18 4.28
N GLU A 261 16.01 -10.49 4.45
CA GLU A 261 15.47 -11.84 4.25
C GLU A 261 15.70 -12.39 2.82
N THR A 262 15.85 -11.53 1.82
CA THR A 262 16.14 -11.96 0.45
C THR A 262 17.60 -12.34 0.21
N LEU A 263 18.49 -12.06 1.15
CA LEU A 263 19.94 -12.31 1.03
C LEU A 263 20.37 -13.64 1.64
N THR A 264 19.47 -14.35 2.34
CA THR A 264 19.78 -15.59 3.08
C THR A 264 18.95 -16.77 2.62
#